data_2a115054be0159d66cc07035ebbfa0bf
#
_entry.id   2a115054be0159d66cc07035ebbfa0bf
#
_cell.length_a   1.000
_cell.length_b   1.000
_cell.length_c   1.000
_cell.angle_alpha   90.00
_cell.angle_beta   90.00
_cell.angle_gamma   90.00
#
_symmetry.space_group_name_H-M   'P 1'
#
loop_
_entity.id
_entity.type
_entity.pdbx_description
1 polymer ?
#
loop_
_entity_poly.entity_id
_entity_poly.type
_entity_poly.pdbx_seq_one_letter_code
_entity_poly.pdbx_strand_id
1 'polypeptide(L)'
;MERSARLGSLLPYRKAAEVMAEFLPIKPTESFVTLRHRALKLGERLDERARERAWFEPPSTTERRQMELDLPNDPEREFVVSIDTAHVRASRAEAGRNFEIVVARCGRGGRGSRPGRYFTTADTAKRELQSRTLQALQNEGYGGRGEVTVLSDGAEIMKRLPKALPQPTTHIIDWFHIAMKIQPLQQIADHIVHWRDAGNSKWLRSTPTSDR
;
A
#
# COMPACT_ATOMS: atom_id res chain seq x y z
N MET A 1 5.30 11.58 -26.99
CA MET A 1 5.89 10.75 -25.91
C MET A 1 4.92 10.44 -24.77
N GLU A 2 4.19 11.42 -24.24
CA GLU A 2 3.29 11.22 -23.09
C GLU A 2 2.14 10.23 -23.37
N ARG A 3 1.48 10.31 -24.51
CA ARG A 3 0.36 9.42 -24.86
C ARG A 3 0.79 7.95 -24.99
N SER A 4 1.95 7.70 -25.57
CA SER A 4 2.51 6.35 -25.72
C SER A 4 2.89 5.74 -24.38
N ALA A 5 3.50 6.52 -23.49
CA ALA A 5 3.82 6.07 -22.14
C ALA A 5 2.56 5.80 -21.31
N ARG A 6 1.53 6.65 -21.43
CA ARG A 6 0.23 6.47 -20.76
C ARG A 6 -0.50 5.20 -21.22
N LEU A 7 -0.54 4.92 -22.51
CA LEU A 7 -1.12 3.67 -23.01
C LEU A 7 -0.31 2.46 -22.57
N GLY A 8 1.02 2.55 -22.58
CA GLY A 8 1.90 1.48 -22.10
C GLY A 8 1.82 1.21 -20.58
N SER A 9 1.31 2.16 -19.78
CA SER A 9 1.02 1.93 -18.35
C SER A 9 -0.34 1.29 -18.09
N LEU A 10 -1.27 1.35 -19.05
CA LEU A 10 -2.62 0.82 -18.91
C LEU A 10 -2.81 -0.53 -19.59
N LEU A 11 -2.04 -0.82 -20.64
CA LEU A 11 -2.18 -2.00 -21.47
C LEU A 11 -0.83 -2.71 -21.65
N PRO A 12 -0.82 -4.04 -21.88
CA PRO A 12 0.39 -4.73 -22.33
C PRO A 12 0.98 -4.03 -23.55
N TYR A 13 2.28 -3.83 -23.61
CA TYR A 13 2.95 -3.01 -24.64
C TYR A 13 2.59 -3.36 -26.09
N ARG A 14 2.36 -4.66 -26.38
CA ARG A 14 1.91 -5.10 -27.71
C ARG A 14 0.51 -4.56 -28.03
N LYS A 15 -0.41 -4.66 -27.07
CA LYS A 15 -1.77 -4.13 -27.23
C LYS A 15 -1.79 -2.61 -27.30
N ALA A 16 -0.96 -1.95 -26.51
CA ALA A 16 -0.79 -0.51 -26.60
C ALA A 16 -0.29 -0.07 -27.99
N ALA A 17 0.64 -0.82 -28.60
CA ALA A 17 1.13 -0.55 -29.94
C ALA A 17 0.04 -0.76 -31.02
N GLU A 18 -0.75 -1.84 -30.91
CA GLU A 18 -1.90 -2.11 -31.79
C GLU A 18 -2.93 -0.96 -31.72
N VAL A 19 -3.35 -0.56 -30.52
CA VAL A 19 -4.29 0.55 -30.30
C VAL A 19 -3.74 1.86 -30.88
N MET A 20 -2.46 2.14 -30.68
CA MET A 20 -1.86 3.34 -31.27
C MET A 20 -1.84 3.31 -32.80
N ALA A 21 -1.55 2.15 -33.39
CA ALA A 21 -1.55 2.00 -34.83
C ALA A 21 -2.95 2.16 -35.44
N GLU A 22 -3.99 1.72 -34.74
CA GLU A 22 -5.38 1.80 -35.17
C GLU A 22 -5.97 3.21 -35.07
N PHE A 23 -5.71 3.87 -33.94
CA PHE A 23 -6.38 5.16 -33.63
C PHE A 23 -5.56 6.41 -33.95
N LEU A 24 -4.25 6.28 -34.17
CA LEU A 24 -3.40 7.43 -34.46
C LEU A 24 -2.82 7.33 -35.88
N PRO A 25 -2.93 8.40 -36.69
CA PRO A 25 -2.36 8.43 -38.04
C PRO A 25 -0.83 8.61 -37.99
N ILE A 26 -0.14 7.72 -37.26
CA ILE A 26 1.31 7.75 -37.06
C ILE A 26 1.97 6.79 -38.05
N LYS A 27 2.79 7.31 -38.95
CA LYS A 27 3.68 6.51 -39.80
C LYS A 27 5.14 6.89 -39.48
N PRO A 28 6.03 5.90 -39.28
CA PRO A 28 5.80 4.45 -39.15
C PRO A 28 5.17 4.09 -37.80
N THR A 29 4.44 2.96 -37.77
CA THR A 29 3.87 2.41 -36.52
C THR A 29 4.96 2.13 -35.52
N GLU A 30 4.81 2.68 -34.33
CA GLU A 30 5.80 2.47 -33.25
C GLU A 30 5.79 1.00 -32.78
N SER A 31 6.97 0.39 -32.70
CA SER A 31 7.07 -0.97 -32.18
C SER A 31 6.76 -1.02 -30.69
N PHE A 32 6.26 -2.16 -30.19
CA PHE A 32 6.02 -2.36 -28.77
C PHE A 32 7.31 -2.23 -27.92
N VAL A 33 8.48 -2.51 -28.51
CA VAL A 33 9.78 -2.35 -27.87
C VAL A 33 10.08 -0.87 -27.62
N THR A 34 9.79 -0.02 -28.62
CA THR A 34 9.94 1.44 -28.49
C THR A 34 9.02 2.00 -27.42
N LEU A 35 7.76 1.55 -27.37
CA LEU A 35 6.80 1.91 -26.33
C LEU A 35 7.29 1.53 -24.94
N ARG A 36 7.75 0.28 -24.79
CA ARG A 36 8.32 -0.21 -23.53
C ARG A 36 9.51 0.67 -23.08
N HIS A 37 10.45 0.93 -23.99
CA HIS A 37 11.62 1.75 -23.65
C HIS A 37 11.23 3.17 -23.20
N ARG A 38 10.27 3.79 -23.89
CA ARG A 38 9.78 5.12 -23.52
C ARG A 38 9.05 5.13 -22.18
N ALA A 39 8.23 4.11 -21.92
CA ALA A 39 7.52 3.99 -20.64
C ALA A 39 8.50 3.82 -19.47
N LEU A 40 9.50 2.96 -19.62
CA LEU A 40 10.55 2.75 -18.62
C LEU A 40 11.37 4.04 -18.39
N LYS A 41 11.84 4.69 -19.45
CA LYS A 41 12.61 5.94 -19.33
C LYS A 41 11.80 7.08 -18.69
N LEU A 42 10.49 7.13 -18.94
CA LEU A 42 9.63 8.10 -18.26
C LEU A 42 9.46 7.75 -16.78
N GLY A 43 9.26 6.46 -16.46
CA GLY A 43 9.18 5.97 -15.09
C GLY A 43 10.45 6.32 -14.28
N GLU A 44 11.63 6.04 -14.82
CA GLU A 44 12.92 6.40 -14.20
C GLU A 44 13.03 7.90 -13.91
N ARG A 45 12.67 8.75 -14.87
CA ARG A 45 12.69 10.21 -14.67
C ARG A 45 11.71 10.70 -13.62
N LEU A 46 10.52 10.08 -13.56
CA LEU A 46 9.51 10.43 -12.55
C LEU A 46 9.98 10.01 -11.16
N ASP A 47 10.61 8.84 -11.06
CA ASP A 47 11.16 8.31 -9.82
C ASP A 47 12.34 9.16 -9.31
N GLU A 48 13.24 9.56 -10.19
CA GLU A 48 14.35 10.47 -9.90
C GLU A 48 13.84 11.84 -9.39
N ARG A 49 12.87 12.43 -10.07
CA ARG A 49 12.23 13.68 -9.60
C ARG A 49 11.50 13.52 -8.27
N ALA A 50 10.91 12.35 -8.03
CA ALA A 50 10.28 12.06 -6.75
C ALA A 50 11.31 11.99 -5.62
N ARG A 51 12.47 11.39 -5.88
CA ARG A 51 13.59 11.33 -4.92
C ARG A 51 14.21 12.69 -4.65
N GLU A 52 14.43 13.52 -5.67
CA GLU A 52 14.94 14.87 -5.51
C GLU A 52 14.03 15.77 -4.66
N ARG A 53 12.70 15.60 -4.80
CA ARG A 53 11.70 16.35 -4.03
C ARG A 53 11.47 15.80 -2.64
N ALA A 54 11.94 14.61 -2.36
CA ALA A 54 11.67 13.88 -1.14
C ALA A 54 12.47 14.37 0.08
N TRP A 55 13.22 15.48 -0.04
CA TRP A 55 13.95 16.06 1.08
C TRP A 55 13.00 16.92 1.91
N PHE A 56 12.49 16.33 2.97
CA PHE A 56 11.77 17.05 4.02
C PHE A 56 12.66 17.13 5.25
N GLU A 57 13.04 18.32 5.60
CA GLU A 57 13.64 18.62 6.89
C GLU A 57 12.47 18.82 7.88
N PRO A 58 12.28 17.91 8.84
CA PRO A 58 11.22 18.10 9.81
C PRO A 58 11.49 19.39 10.60
N PRO A 59 10.47 20.18 10.92
CA PRO A 59 10.64 21.40 11.69
C PRO A 59 11.37 21.11 13.00
N SER A 60 12.25 22.01 13.40
CA SER A 60 13.01 21.88 14.64
C SER A 60 12.08 21.74 15.86
N THR A 61 12.58 21.17 16.93
CA THR A 61 11.78 20.96 18.15
C THR A 61 11.21 22.29 18.70
N THR A 62 11.91 23.39 18.46
CA THR A 62 11.47 24.74 18.87
C THR A 62 10.34 25.26 17.97
N GLU A 63 10.45 25.06 16.68
CA GLU A 63 9.38 25.39 15.73
C GLU A 63 8.13 24.52 15.97
N ARG A 64 8.29 23.25 16.32
CA ARG A 64 7.16 22.39 16.72
C ARG A 64 6.45 22.92 17.95
N ARG A 65 7.16 23.33 19.00
CA ARG A 65 6.54 23.92 20.22
C ARG A 65 5.80 25.21 19.93
N GLN A 66 6.36 26.10 19.12
CA GLN A 66 5.67 27.32 18.72
C GLN A 66 4.43 27.05 17.88
N MET A 67 4.48 25.95 17.11
CA MET A 67 3.39 25.50 16.27
C MET A 67 2.25 24.82 17.04
N GLU A 68 2.53 24.18 18.16
CA GLU A 68 1.53 23.50 19.01
C GLU A 68 0.68 24.48 19.85
N LEU A 69 1.17 25.69 20.06
CA LEU A 69 0.50 26.67 20.94
C LEU A 69 -0.77 27.31 20.35
N ASP A 70 -1.06 27.15 19.06
CA ASP A 70 -1.95 28.11 18.41
C ASP A 70 -3.28 27.60 17.87
N LEU A 71 -3.68 26.30 17.93
CA LEU A 71 -4.97 25.98 17.31
C LEU A 71 -5.69 24.74 17.86
N PRO A 72 -7.02 24.84 18.10
CA PRO A 72 -7.86 23.69 18.42
C PRO A 72 -7.87 22.66 17.28
N ASN A 73 -8.24 21.41 17.61
CA ASN A 73 -8.40 20.30 16.67
C ASN A 73 -9.26 20.72 15.46
N ASP A 74 -8.61 21.04 14.37
CA ASP A 74 -9.25 21.35 13.10
C ASP A 74 -9.34 20.06 12.29
N PRO A 75 -10.53 19.53 12.03
CA PRO A 75 -10.70 18.30 11.25
C PRO A 75 -10.16 18.42 9.82
N GLU A 76 -9.94 19.63 9.29
CA GLU A 76 -9.25 19.84 8.02
C GLU A 76 -7.74 19.54 8.09
N ARG A 77 -7.20 19.34 9.30
CA ARG A 77 -5.78 19.01 9.56
C ARG A 77 -5.54 17.54 9.81
N GLU A 78 -6.55 16.71 9.73
CA GLU A 78 -6.39 15.27 9.76
C GLU A 78 -5.92 14.75 8.41
N PHE A 79 -4.84 13.98 8.42
CA PHE A 79 -4.31 13.33 7.24
C PHE A 79 -4.38 11.81 7.39
N VAL A 80 -4.75 11.14 6.33
CA VAL A 80 -4.87 9.68 6.32
C VAL A 80 -3.91 9.11 5.27
N VAL A 81 -3.10 8.15 5.72
CA VAL A 81 -2.21 7.35 4.87
C VAL A 81 -2.73 5.92 4.87
N SER A 82 -3.31 5.47 3.79
CA SER A 82 -3.63 4.05 3.58
C SER A 82 -2.47 3.42 2.83
N ILE A 83 -1.88 2.37 3.40
CA ILE A 83 -0.69 1.73 2.85
C ILE A 83 -0.84 0.22 2.89
N ASP A 84 -0.47 -0.42 1.78
CA ASP A 84 -0.59 -1.86 1.60
C ASP A 84 0.60 -2.39 0.79
N THR A 85 0.86 -3.68 0.87
CA THR A 85 1.91 -4.36 0.13
C THR A 85 1.34 -5.37 -0.84
N ALA A 86 1.97 -5.48 -1.99
CA ALA A 86 1.62 -6.46 -3.00
C ALA A 86 2.87 -7.21 -3.47
N HIS A 87 2.78 -8.53 -3.56
CA HIS A 87 3.84 -9.36 -4.13
C HIS A 87 3.62 -9.52 -5.63
N VAL A 88 4.57 -9.07 -6.41
CA VAL A 88 4.55 -9.17 -7.87
C VAL A 88 5.55 -10.23 -8.31
N ARG A 89 5.10 -11.12 -9.21
CA ARG A 89 5.97 -12.12 -9.79
C ARG A 89 6.85 -11.51 -10.87
N ALA A 90 8.15 -11.62 -10.70
CA ALA A 90 9.11 -11.17 -11.71
C ALA A 90 9.07 -12.06 -12.96
N SER A 91 9.44 -11.50 -14.10
CA SER A 91 9.68 -12.25 -15.34
C SER A 91 10.81 -13.28 -15.12
N ARG A 92 10.74 -14.42 -15.84
CA ARG A 92 11.71 -15.53 -15.72
C ARG A 92 13.17 -15.16 -15.95
N ALA A 93 13.45 -13.99 -16.51
CA ALA A 93 14.79 -13.52 -16.84
C ALA A 93 15.54 -12.87 -15.67
N GLU A 94 14.90 -12.60 -14.54
CA GLU A 94 15.50 -11.92 -13.39
C GLU A 94 15.64 -12.86 -12.19
N ALA A 95 16.73 -12.69 -11.45
CA ALA A 95 17.18 -13.60 -10.40
C ALA A 95 16.24 -13.71 -9.17
N GLY A 96 15.20 -12.89 -9.07
CA GLY A 96 14.21 -12.92 -8.00
C GLY A 96 12.83 -13.26 -8.54
N ARG A 97 12.22 -14.36 -8.08
CA ARG A 97 10.88 -14.76 -8.55
C ARG A 97 9.75 -13.84 -8.10
N ASN A 98 9.91 -13.18 -6.99
CA ASN A 98 8.90 -12.28 -6.42
C ASN A 98 9.57 -11.04 -5.85
N PHE A 99 8.95 -9.91 -6.06
CA PHE A 99 9.35 -8.68 -5.39
C PHE A 99 8.11 -8.01 -4.77
N GLU A 100 8.35 -7.30 -3.70
CA GLU A 100 7.30 -6.60 -2.97
C GLU A 100 7.17 -5.18 -3.51
N ILE A 101 5.95 -4.74 -3.71
CA ILE A 101 5.61 -3.36 -4.05
C ILE A 101 4.76 -2.80 -2.93
N VAL A 102 5.15 -1.64 -2.42
CA VAL A 102 4.34 -0.85 -1.52
C VAL A 102 3.48 0.11 -2.33
N VAL A 103 2.19 0.13 -2.02
CA VAL A 103 1.22 1.07 -2.59
C VAL A 103 0.66 1.89 -1.45
N ALA A 104 0.68 3.21 -1.57
CA ALA A 104 0.11 4.09 -0.57
C ALA A 104 -0.77 5.17 -1.20
N ARG A 105 -1.79 5.55 -0.45
CA ARG A 105 -2.66 6.69 -0.71
C ARG A 105 -2.57 7.64 0.47
N CYS A 106 -2.22 8.89 0.21
CA CYS A 106 -2.21 9.96 1.19
C CYS A 106 -3.30 10.97 0.86
N GLY A 107 -4.04 11.41 1.85
CA GLY A 107 -5.11 12.39 1.65
C GLY A 107 -5.53 13.04 2.96
N ARG A 108 -6.41 14.02 2.88
CA ARG A 108 -7.04 14.63 4.06
C ARG A 108 -8.15 13.71 4.58
N GLY A 109 -8.33 13.66 5.89
CA GLY A 109 -9.49 13.07 6.55
C GLY A 109 -10.75 13.90 6.29
N GLY A 110 -11.92 13.32 6.64
CA GLY A 110 -13.20 14.01 6.57
C GLY A 110 -14.09 13.63 5.37
N ARG A 111 -15.39 13.92 5.50
CA ARG A 111 -16.40 13.66 4.47
C ARG A 111 -16.21 14.64 3.29
N GLY A 112 -16.14 14.10 2.08
CA GLY A 112 -16.01 14.90 0.87
C GLY A 112 -14.59 15.29 0.51
N SER A 113 -13.57 14.69 1.14
CA SER A 113 -12.17 14.90 0.79
C SER A 113 -11.91 14.50 -0.67
N ARG A 114 -11.08 15.30 -1.35
CA ARG A 114 -10.63 15.03 -2.71
C ARG A 114 -9.91 13.68 -2.79
N PRO A 115 -9.86 13.02 -3.96
CA PRO A 115 -9.04 11.82 -4.13
C PRO A 115 -7.59 12.18 -3.77
N GLY A 116 -7.03 11.47 -2.79
CA GLY A 116 -5.67 11.73 -2.30
C GLY A 116 -4.59 11.41 -3.32
N ARG A 117 -3.35 11.66 -2.96
CA ARG A 117 -2.16 11.32 -3.77
C ARG A 117 -1.77 9.88 -3.57
N TYR A 118 -1.41 9.22 -4.65
CA TYR A 118 -0.92 7.85 -4.65
C TYR A 118 0.57 7.84 -4.94
N PHE A 119 1.27 6.93 -4.30
CA PHE A 119 2.61 6.56 -4.71
C PHE A 119 2.79 5.05 -4.65
N THR A 120 3.76 4.55 -5.40
CA THR A 120 4.21 3.17 -5.38
C THR A 120 5.72 3.13 -5.27
N THR A 121 6.24 2.15 -4.56
CA THR A 121 7.69 1.91 -4.50
C THR A 121 7.97 0.42 -4.37
N ALA A 122 9.00 -0.06 -5.05
CA ALA A 122 9.57 -1.38 -4.84
C ALA A 122 10.72 -1.34 -3.81
N ASP A 123 11.16 -0.15 -3.41
CA ASP A 123 12.13 0.02 -2.34
C ASP A 123 11.41 0.09 -0.99
N THR A 124 11.54 -0.97 -0.22
CA THR A 124 10.95 -1.12 1.12
C THR A 124 11.83 -0.56 2.23
N ALA A 125 12.96 0.10 1.89
CA ALA A 125 13.80 0.76 2.88
C ALA A 125 13.00 1.81 3.66
N LYS A 126 13.12 1.78 4.98
CA LYS A 126 12.40 2.69 5.90
C LYS A 126 12.50 4.16 5.47
N ARG A 127 13.69 4.59 5.05
CA ARG A 127 13.98 5.97 4.67
C ARG A 127 13.25 6.38 3.40
N GLU A 128 13.23 5.52 2.39
CA GLU A 128 12.54 5.76 1.12
C GLU A 128 11.02 5.84 1.34
N LEU A 129 10.46 4.89 2.09
CA LEU A 129 9.04 4.84 2.39
C LEU A 129 8.59 6.08 3.18
N GLN A 130 9.36 6.48 4.20
CA GLN A 130 9.10 7.70 4.97
C GLN A 130 9.13 8.94 4.05
N SER A 131 10.15 9.08 3.24
CA SER A 131 10.35 10.20 2.33
C SER A 131 9.20 10.34 1.34
N ARG A 132 8.80 9.26 0.67
CA ARG A 132 7.66 9.26 -0.26
C ARG A 132 6.34 9.57 0.41
N THR A 133 6.13 9.04 1.62
CA THR A 133 4.92 9.32 2.39
C THR A 133 4.84 10.81 2.76
N LEU A 134 5.92 11.37 3.27
CA LEU A 134 5.97 12.80 3.62
C LEU A 134 5.76 13.69 2.40
N GLN A 135 6.37 13.36 1.28
CA GLN A 135 6.18 14.09 0.04
C GLN A 135 4.70 14.04 -0.44
N ALA A 136 4.07 12.86 -0.37
CA ALA A 136 2.67 12.72 -0.75
C ALA A 136 1.75 13.53 0.18
N LEU A 137 2.02 13.52 1.49
CA LEU A 137 1.30 14.32 2.49
C LEU A 137 1.49 15.82 2.25
N GLN A 138 2.70 16.26 1.95
CA GLN A 138 2.98 17.68 1.62
C GLN A 138 2.22 18.15 0.38
N ASN A 139 2.14 17.29 -0.65
CA ASN A 139 1.36 17.61 -1.84
C ASN A 139 -0.15 17.74 -1.55
N GLU A 140 -0.63 17.17 -0.44
CA GLU A 140 -1.99 17.34 0.08
C GLU A 140 -2.11 18.50 1.09
N GLY A 141 -1.03 19.24 1.30
CA GLY A 141 -1.01 20.42 2.16
C GLY A 141 -0.56 20.16 3.60
N TYR A 142 0.06 18.99 3.87
CA TYR A 142 0.65 18.72 5.18
C TYR A 142 1.90 19.59 5.39
N GLY A 143 1.82 20.52 6.30
CA GLY A 143 2.93 21.43 6.66
C GLY A 143 3.75 20.98 7.88
N GLY A 144 3.71 19.69 8.21
CA GLY A 144 4.38 19.18 9.43
C GLY A 144 3.51 19.30 10.70
N ARG A 145 2.28 19.77 10.56
CA ARG A 145 1.29 19.92 11.64
C ARG A 145 0.05 19.10 11.33
N GLY A 146 -0.63 18.65 12.36
CA GLY A 146 -1.86 17.88 12.26
C GLY A 146 -1.62 16.41 12.55
N GLU A 147 -2.70 15.73 12.86
CA GLU A 147 -2.68 14.30 13.11
C GLU A 147 -2.57 13.51 11.82
N VAL A 148 -1.69 12.52 11.80
CA VAL A 148 -1.56 11.59 10.68
C VAL A 148 -2.04 10.22 11.14
N THR A 149 -3.11 9.73 10.53
CA THR A 149 -3.61 8.37 10.73
C THR A 149 -3.07 7.45 9.65
N VAL A 150 -2.35 6.39 10.03
CA VAL A 150 -1.83 5.37 9.13
C VAL A 150 -2.70 4.13 9.22
N LEU A 151 -3.32 3.75 8.10
CA LEU A 151 -4.08 2.51 7.94
C LEU A 151 -3.21 1.49 7.21
N SER A 152 -3.01 0.30 7.77
CA SER A 152 -2.23 -0.76 7.11
C SER A 152 -2.71 -2.17 7.48
N ASP A 153 -2.19 -3.17 6.77
CA ASP A 153 -2.40 -4.59 7.03
C ASP A 153 -1.67 -5.11 8.29
N GLY A 154 -0.84 -4.26 8.91
CA GLY A 154 -0.04 -4.61 10.08
C GLY A 154 1.22 -5.42 9.75
N ALA A 155 1.66 -5.48 8.50
CA ALA A 155 2.96 -6.05 8.13
C ALA A 155 4.10 -5.32 8.86
N GLU A 156 5.21 -6.03 9.12
CA GLU A 156 6.32 -5.50 9.94
C GLU A 156 6.92 -4.21 9.36
N ILE A 157 6.99 -4.11 8.03
CA ILE A 157 7.45 -2.90 7.33
C ILE A 157 6.52 -1.72 7.64
N MET A 158 5.21 -1.97 7.65
CA MET A 158 4.19 -0.95 7.87
C MET A 158 4.18 -0.43 9.31
N LYS A 159 4.51 -1.26 10.30
CA LYS A 159 4.62 -0.84 11.71
C LYS A 159 5.73 0.19 11.98
N ARG A 160 6.72 0.24 11.10
CA ARG A 160 7.85 1.19 11.22
C ARG A 160 7.52 2.57 10.71
N LEU A 161 6.59 2.69 9.76
CA LEU A 161 6.24 3.97 9.14
C LEU A 161 5.62 4.96 10.15
N PRO A 162 4.62 4.60 10.98
CA PRO A 162 4.05 5.55 11.95
C PRO A 162 5.07 6.14 12.90
N LYS A 163 6.07 5.33 13.30
CA LYS A 163 7.16 5.78 14.19
C LYS A 163 8.16 6.69 13.50
N ALA A 164 8.18 6.67 12.17
CA ALA A 164 9.09 7.49 11.37
C ALA A 164 8.47 8.82 10.93
N LEU A 165 7.14 8.93 11.00
CA LEU A 165 6.42 10.16 10.68
C LEU A 165 6.44 11.14 11.86
N PRO A 166 6.25 12.46 11.59
CA PRO A 166 6.08 13.45 12.65
C PRO A 166 4.90 13.11 13.56
N GLN A 167 5.04 13.34 14.85
CA GLN A 167 3.99 13.09 15.83
C GLN A 167 3.07 14.33 15.97
N PRO A 168 1.78 14.18 16.23
CA PRO A 168 1.10 12.92 16.55
C PRO A 168 0.79 12.06 15.30
N THR A 169 1.04 10.75 15.42
CA THR A 169 0.69 9.78 14.37
C THR A 169 0.01 8.59 15.01
N THR A 170 -1.21 8.28 14.54
CA THR A 170 -2.00 7.13 14.96
C THR A 170 -1.87 6.01 13.95
N HIS A 171 -1.70 4.77 14.41
CA HIS A 171 -1.66 3.58 13.56
C HIS A 171 -2.89 2.72 13.79
N ILE A 172 -3.64 2.47 12.73
CA ILE A 172 -4.82 1.60 12.72
C ILE A 172 -4.55 0.41 11.80
N ILE A 173 -4.76 -0.79 12.34
CA ILE A 173 -4.66 -2.02 11.56
C ILE A 173 -6.01 -2.28 10.90
N ASP A 174 -6.00 -2.58 9.61
CA ASP A 174 -7.21 -2.93 8.87
C ASP A 174 -7.88 -4.20 9.44
N TRP A 175 -9.16 -4.06 9.76
CA TRP A 175 -9.96 -5.14 10.32
C TRP A 175 -10.03 -6.37 9.41
N PHE A 176 -10.06 -6.20 8.11
CA PHE A 176 -10.09 -7.31 7.16
C PHE A 176 -8.88 -8.23 7.33
N HIS A 177 -7.69 -7.65 7.49
CA HIS A 177 -6.46 -8.41 7.72
C HIS A 177 -6.42 -9.08 9.09
N ILE A 178 -7.02 -8.47 10.10
CA ILE A 178 -7.20 -9.10 11.41
C ILE A 178 -8.13 -10.32 11.28
N ALA A 179 -9.28 -10.13 10.61
CA ALA A 179 -10.26 -11.20 10.41
C ALA A 179 -9.67 -12.38 9.62
N MET A 180 -8.90 -12.13 8.57
CA MET A 180 -8.21 -13.18 7.80
C MET A 180 -7.20 -13.97 8.64
N LYS A 181 -6.55 -13.36 9.63
CA LYS A 181 -5.63 -14.06 10.55
C LYS A 181 -6.36 -14.87 11.61
N ILE A 182 -7.56 -14.45 12.00
CA ILE A 182 -8.39 -15.16 12.98
C ILE A 182 -9.11 -16.36 12.35
N GLN A 183 -9.55 -16.25 11.11
CA GLN A 183 -10.31 -17.29 10.41
C GLN A 183 -9.64 -18.69 10.42
N PRO A 184 -8.33 -18.85 10.16
CA PRO A 184 -7.68 -20.16 10.28
C PRO A 184 -7.71 -20.71 11.71
N LEU A 185 -7.63 -19.84 12.72
CA LEU A 185 -7.71 -20.26 14.13
C LEU A 185 -9.11 -20.77 14.47
N GLN A 186 -10.16 -20.11 13.95
CA GLN A 186 -11.53 -20.61 14.07
C GLN A 186 -11.69 -21.98 13.41
N GLN A 187 -11.21 -22.15 12.18
CA GLN A 187 -11.28 -23.44 11.48
C GLN A 187 -10.58 -24.56 12.24
N ILE A 188 -9.42 -24.28 12.85
CA ILE A 188 -8.70 -25.26 13.69
C ILE A 188 -9.51 -25.56 14.94
N ALA A 189 -10.06 -24.57 15.61
CA ALA A 189 -10.88 -24.76 16.81
C ALA A 189 -12.12 -25.59 16.51
N ASP A 190 -12.84 -25.27 15.45
CA ASP A 190 -14.03 -26.01 15.01
C ASP A 190 -13.69 -27.47 14.67
N HIS A 191 -12.54 -27.69 14.01
CA HIS A 191 -12.08 -29.05 13.71
C HIS A 191 -11.77 -29.84 14.98
N ILE A 192 -11.13 -29.21 15.98
CA ILE A 192 -10.81 -29.87 17.27
C ILE A 192 -12.08 -30.20 18.03
N VAL A 193 -13.06 -29.28 18.09
CA VAL A 193 -14.34 -29.52 18.76
C VAL A 193 -15.09 -30.66 18.08
N HIS A 194 -15.21 -30.65 16.76
CA HIS A 194 -15.87 -31.70 15.99
C HIS A 194 -15.21 -33.07 16.17
N TRP A 195 -13.88 -33.10 16.28
CA TRP A 195 -13.14 -34.36 16.53
C TRP A 195 -13.38 -34.90 17.94
N ARG A 196 -13.46 -34.04 18.96
CA ARG A 196 -13.80 -34.46 20.35
C ARG A 196 -15.22 -35.00 20.41
N ASP A 197 -16.17 -34.37 19.77
CA ASP A 197 -17.57 -34.83 19.77
C ASP A 197 -17.74 -36.15 19.01
N ALA A 198 -17.04 -36.32 17.88
CA ALA A 198 -17.00 -37.58 17.15
C ALA A 198 -16.31 -38.73 17.95
N GLY A 199 -15.28 -38.42 18.74
CA GLY A 199 -14.62 -39.35 19.63
C GLY A 199 -15.51 -39.80 20.77
N ASN A 200 -16.19 -38.90 21.42
CA ASN A 200 -17.15 -39.22 22.50
C ASN A 200 -18.34 -40.06 22.00
N SER A 201 -18.81 -39.79 20.77
CA SER A 201 -19.93 -40.62 20.22
C SER A 201 -19.52 -42.07 19.91
N LYS A 202 -18.25 -42.35 19.69
CA LYS A 202 -17.73 -43.74 19.56
C LYS A 202 -17.68 -44.46 20.87
N TRP A 203 -17.30 -43.79 21.97
CA TRP A 203 -17.27 -44.40 23.31
C TRP A 203 -18.64 -44.71 23.86
N LEU A 204 -19.62 -43.89 23.60
CA LEU A 204 -21.02 -44.12 24.03
C LEU A 204 -21.73 -45.27 23.27
N ARG A 205 -21.20 -45.70 22.13
CA ARG A 205 -21.74 -46.85 21.36
C ARG A 205 -21.06 -48.17 21.68
N SER A 206 -20.02 -48.18 22.49
CA SER A 206 -19.26 -49.38 22.84
C SER A 206 -19.51 -49.90 24.26
N THR A 207 -20.48 -49.38 25.00
CA THR A 207 -20.96 -50.01 26.24
C THR A 207 -21.87 -51.15 25.87
N PRO A 208 -21.49 -52.43 26.10
CA PRO A 208 -22.39 -53.53 25.88
C PRO A 208 -23.53 -53.44 26.93
N THR A 209 -24.75 -53.40 26.43
CA THR A 209 -25.94 -53.65 27.25
C THR A 209 -25.78 -54.99 27.92
N SER A 210 -25.53 -55.02 29.23
CA SER A 210 -25.59 -56.20 30.04
C SER A 210 -27.06 -56.57 30.23
N ASP A 211 -27.54 -57.49 29.41
CA ASP A 211 -28.78 -58.20 29.68
C ASP A 211 -28.61 -59.05 30.93
N ARG A 212 -29.42 -58.73 31.95
CA ARG A 212 -29.89 -59.67 32.97
C ARG A 212 -31.40 -59.59 33.13
#